data_9c8ea4344a85d98f51e6cc18e2de76cc
#
_entry.id   9c8ea4344a85d98f51e6cc18e2de76cc
#
_cell.length_a   1.000
_cell.length_b   1.000
_cell.length_c   1.000
_cell.angle_alpha   90.00
_cell.angle_beta   90.00
_cell.angle_gamma   90.00
#
_symmetry.space_group_name_H-M   'P 1'
#
loop_
_entity.id
_entity.type
_entity.pdbx_description
1 polymer ?
#
loop_
_entity_poly.entity_id
_entity_poly.type
_entity_poly.pdbx_seq_one_letter_code
_entity_poly.pdbx_strand_id
1 'polypeptide(L)'
;GYFGMSDWSLMDYGCYNNEGYTPIGYSAYEKNFMGWIEYTEPVENTRYTLPVFNSKNADNDVAVKVSSSNRNEYYIIENRARQGWDRYMPAEGMMITHVTYDPQKWESNSVNNYSTQGMTIIPADNNLDNKSYDALAGDLWPYNGNDALTDDSRPAAVLNLGSQRRMGKPITELTLNPDGTASFWYVRGELPKISTPQITSIDHTTNGVTATWSHEPECDVTYSVEVRPHNNLESLLLLA
;
A
#
# COMPACT_ATOMS: atom_id res chain seq x y z
N GLY A 1 -13.05 22.50 -11.30
CA GLY A 1 -13.41 21.88 -10.02
C GLY A 1 -12.23 21.14 -9.44
N TYR A 2 -12.33 20.75 -8.20
CA TYR A 2 -11.33 19.92 -7.54
C TYR A 2 -11.43 18.46 -7.99
N PHE A 3 -10.40 17.65 -7.73
CA PHE A 3 -10.33 16.28 -8.22
C PHE A 3 -11.49 15.41 -7.67
N GLY A 4 -11.77 15.50 -6.37
CA GLY A 4 -12.75 14.64 -5.73
C GLY A 4 -12.31 13.19 -5.70
N MET A 5 -13.22 12.29 -6.05
CA MET A 5 -12.95 10.87 -6.29
C MET A 5 -12.89 10.51 -7.78
N SER A 6 -13.29 11.46 -8.67
CA SER A 6 -13.33 11.23 -10.12
C SER A 6 -13.99 9.89 -10.49
N ASP A 7 -13.39 9.11 -11.38
CA ASP A 7 -13.92 7.81 -11.82
C ASP A 7 -13.79 6.70 -10.76
N TRP A 8 -13.23 6.99 -9.58
CA TRP A 8 -12.99 6.01 -8.51
C TRP A 8 -14.17 5.83 -7.55
N SER A 9 -15.22 6.64 -7.63
CA SER A 9 -16.40 6.54 -6.78
C SER A 9 -17.68 6.60 -7.62
N LEU A 10 -18.64 5.74 -7.25
CA LEU A 10 -19.98 5.74 -7.85
C LEU A 10 -20.71 7.08 -7.62
N MET A 11 -20.43 7.75 -6.50
CA MET A 11 -21.02 9.04 -6.12
C MET A 11 -20.34 10.25 -6.77
N ASP A 12 -19.34 10.01 -7.65
CA ASP A 12 -18.67 11.01 -8.48
C ASP A 12 -18.77 10.55 -9.95
N TYR A 13 -17.74 10.72 -10.76
CA TYR A 13 -17.75 10.38 -12.20
C TYR A 13 -17.77 8.87 -12.48
N GLY A 14 -17.47 8.02 -11.52
CA GLY A 14 -17.52 6.56 -11.67
C GLY A 14 -18.90 6.01 -12.09
N CYS A 15 -19.98 6.79 -11.90
CA CYS A 15 -21.31 6.44 -12.41
C CYS A 15 -21.39 6.47 -13.93
N TYR A 16 -20.51 7.18 -14.63
CA TYR A 16 -20.44 7.28 -16.09
C TYR A 16 -19.50 6.26 -16.73
N ASN A 17 -18.86 5.41 -15.92
CA ASN A 17 -17.92 4.41 -16.42
C ASN A 17 -18.57 3.55 -17.51
N ASN A 18 -17.83 3.26 -18.61
CA ASN A 18 -18.36 2.58 -19.78
C ASN A 18 -19.68 3.22 -20.32
N GLU A 19 -19.67 4.55 -20.47
CA GLU A 19 -20.84 5.31 -20.95
C GLU A 19 -22.10 5.14 -20.07
N GLY A 20 -21.90 4.83 -18.77
CA GLY A 20 -22.98 4.58 -17.80
C GLY A 20 -23.57 3.16 -17.85
N TYR A 21 -23.14 2.31 -18.78
CA TYR A 21 -23.61 0.91 -18.85
C TYR A 21 -23.02 0.01 -17.76
N THR A 22 -21.84 0.39 -17.25
CA THR A 22 -21.16 -0.37 -16.21
C THR A 22 -20.54 0.61 -15.22
N PRO A 23 -21.35 1.21 -14.35
CA PRO A 23 -20.83 2.05 -13.28
C PRO A 23 -19.82 1.29 -12.42
N ILE A 24 -18.88 2.02 -11.82
CA ILE A 24 -17.94 1.44 -10.88
C ILE A 24 -18.67 0.89 -9.64
N GLY A 25 -18.15 -0.15 -9.03
CA GLY A 25 -18.64 -0.66 -7.76
C GLY A 25 -18.41 0.33 -6.61
N TYR A 26 -19.22 0.23 -5.57
CA TYR A 26 -19.09 1.08 -4.39
C TYR A 26 -17.69 0.98 -3.78
N SER A 27 -17.15 2.12 -3.35
CA SER A 27 -15.91 2.19 -2.57
C SER A 27 -16.11 1.66 -1.15
N ALA A 28 -15.01 1.39 -0.46
CA ALA A 28 -15.05 0.95 0.93
C ALA A 28 -15.71 2.02 1.84
N TYR A 29 -15.51 3.31 1.53
CA TYR A 29 -16.19 4.38 2.25
C TYR A 29 -17.71 4.26 2.12
N GLU A 30 -18.20 4.12 0.90
CA GLU A 30 -19.64 4.02 0.62
C GLU A 30 -20.26 2.77 1.25
N LYS A 31 -19.58 1.61 1.16
CA LYS A 31 -20.08 0.37 1.78
C LYS A 31 -20.08 0.42 3.30
N ASN A 32 -19.06 1.01 3.91
CA ASN A 32 -19.04 1.20 5.36
C ASN A 32 -20.14 2.18 5.82
N PHE A 33 -20.34 3.28 5.08
CA PHE A 33 -21.43 4.22 5.37
C PHE A 33 -22.81 3.56 5.32
N MET A 34 -23.03 2.60 4.42
CA MET A 34 -24.26 1.81 4.34
C MET A 34 -24.33 0.66 5.36
N GLY A 35 -23.29 0.45 6.17
CA GLY A 35 -23.23 -0.64 7.14
C GLY A 35 -23.04 -2.03 6.51
N TRP A 36 -22.51 -2.10 5.29
CA TRP A 36 -22.29 -3.36 4.58
C TRP A 36 -20.95 -3.99 4.91
N ILE A 37 -19.96 -3.20 5.31
CA ILE A 37 -18.65 -3.67 5.78
C ILE A 37 -18.20 -2.91 7.02
N GLU A 38 -17.37 -3.54 7.83
CA GLU A 38 -16.58 -2.91 8.88
C GLU A 38 -15.14 -2.75 8.43
N TYR A 39 -14.48 -1.67 8.86
CA TYR A 39 -13.06 -1.49 8.59
C TYR A 39 -12.19 -2.35 9.50
N THR A 40 -11.09 -2.83 8.97
CA THR A 40 -9.99 -3.37 9.76
C THR A 40 -9.12 -2.22 10.24
N GLU A 41 -9.02 -2.02 11.55
CA GLU A 41 -8.03 -1.10 12.15
C GLU A 41 -6.67 -1.81 12.20
N PRO A 42 -5.61 -1.24 11.61
CA PRO A 42 -4.36 -1.95 11.48
C PRO A 42 -3.53 -1.92 12.75
N VAL A 43 -2.81 -3.02 12.99
CA VAL A 43 -1.81 -3.17 14.05
C VAL A 43 -0.42 -2.91 13.48
N GLU A 44 0.40 -2.13 14.18
CA GLU A 44 1.78 -1.83 13.80
C GLU A 44 2.63 -3.09 13.62
N ASN A 45 3.64 -2.99 12.79
CA ASN A 45 4.56 -4.07 12.43
C ASN A 45 3.85 -5.32 11.86
N THR A 46 2.79 -5.09 11.09
CA THR A 46 1.98 -6.16 10.48
C THR A 46 1.94 -6.00 8.96
N ARG A 47 2.11 -7.11 8.25
CA ARG A 47 1.85 -7.19 6.82
C ARG A 47 0.39 -7.58 6.57
N TYR A 48 -0.32 -6.75 5.84
CA TYR A 48 -1.70 -7.00 5.42
C TYR A 48 -1.73 -7.54 4.01
N THR A 49 -2.67 -8.45 3.76
CA THR A 49 -3.00 -8.92 2.41
C THR A 49 -4.49 -8.72 2.20
N LEU A 50 -4.85 -7.90 1.21
CA LEU A 50 -6.22 -7.55 0.89
C LEU A 50 -6.70 -8.37 -0.31
N PRO A 51 -7.84 -9.06 -0.20
CA PRO A 51 -8.52 -9.65 -1.35
C PRO A 51 -8.99 -8.56 -2.30
N VAL A 52 -9.38 -8.95 -3.51
CA VAL A 52 -9.98 -8.01 -4.46
C VAL A 52 -11.33 -7.55 -3.93
N PHE A 53 -11.46 -6.24 -3.78
CA PHE A 53 -12.69 -5.56 -3.39
C PHE A 53 -13.72 -5.58 -4.53
N ASN A 54 -15.02 -5.63 -4.23
CA ASN A 54 -16.08 -5.78 -5.23
C ASN A 54 -15.97 -7.07 -6.06
N SER A 55 -15.32 -8.10 -5.54
CA SER A 55 -15.30 -9.41 -6.18
C SER A 55 -16.70 -10.05 -6.18
N LYS A 56 -16.87 -11.14 -6.94
CA LYS A 56 -18.14 -11.89 -6.96
C LYS A 56 -18.53 -12.45 -5.59
N ASN A 57 -17.57 -12.59 -4.67
CA ASN A 57 -17.79 -13.00 -3.28
C ASN A 57 -17.76 -11.75 -2.40
N ALA A 58 -18.84 -10.99 -2.40
CA ALA A 58 -18.97 -9.72 -1.65
C ALA A 58 -18.71 -9.86 -0.14
N ASP A 59 -18.84 -11.07 0.42
CA ASP A 59 -18.52 -11.36 1.83
C ASP A 59 -17.02 -11.23 2.16
N ASN A 60 -16.16 -11.10 1.14
CA ASN A 60 -14.71 -10.96 1.28
C ASN A 60 -14.21 -9.51 1.11
N ASP A 61 -15.11 -8.54 1.05
CA ASP A 61 -14.68 -7.13 0.93
C ASP A 61 -14.01 -6.68 2.22
N VAL A 62 -12.70 -6.48 2.15
CA VAL A 62 -11.85 -6.05 3.26
C VAL A 62 -11.22 -4.71 2.92
N ALA A 63 -11.35 -3.76 3.82
CA ALA A 63 -10.68 -2.47 3.74
C ALA A 63 -10.01 -2.13 5.08
N VAL A 64 -8.83 -1.54 5.01
CA VAL A 64 -8.06 -1.12 6.18
C VAL A 64 -8.21 0.38 6.37
N LYS A 65 -8.56 0.80 7.60
CA LYS A 65 -8.66 2.20 7.98
C LYS A 65 -7.49 2.62 8.84
N VAL A 66 -6.69 3.54 8.34
CA VAL A 66 -5.55 4.14 9.06
C VAL A 66 -6.01 5.45 9.68
N SER A 67 -6.35 5.42 10.95
CA SER A 67 -6.86 6.58 11.70
C SER A 67 -5.73 7.55 12.06
N SER A 68 -5.94 8.86 11.91
CA SER A 68 -5.04 9.89 12.45
C SER A 68 -5.30 10.12 13.95
N SER A 69 -4.60 11.07 14.55
CA SER A 69 -4.90 11.56 15.91
C SER A 69 -6.25 12.27 15.99
N ASN A 70 -6.80 12.74 14.86
CA ASN A 70 -8.13 13.31 14.76
C ASN A 70 -9.08 12.26 14.17
N ARG A 71 -10.09 11.85 14.96
CA ARG A 71 -11.06 10.82 14.54
C ARG A 71 -11.81 11.13 13.23
N ASN A 72 -11.86 12.39 12.84
CA ASN A 72 -12.52 12.84 11.61
C ASN A 72 -11.59 12.82 10.40
N GLU A 73 -10.33 12.37 10.54
CA GLU A 73 -9.39 12.30 9.44
C GLU A 73 -8.67 10.97 9.45
N TYR A 74 -8.70 10.28 8.31
CA TYR A 74 -8.16 8.94 8.16
C TYR A 74 -7.92 8.58 6.70
N TYR A 75 -7.14 7.54 6.46
CA TYR A 75 -7.00 6.89 5.16
C TYR A 75 -7.76 5.58 5.13
N ILE A 76 -8.26 5.21 3.96
CA ILE A 76 -8.87 3.90 3.69
C ILE A 76 -8.08 3.24 2.58
N ILE A 77 -7.72 1.98 2.76
CA ILE A 77 -6.98 1.18 1.78
C ILE A 77 -7.87 0.02 1.36
N GLU A 78 -8.13 -0.10 0.06
CA GLU A 78 -8.86 -1.20 -0.55
C GLU A 78 -8.14 -1.67 -1.81
N ASN A 79 -8.23 -2.96 -2.16
CA ASN A 79 -7.62 -3.51 -3.36
C ASN A 79 -8.65 -3.63 -4.49
N ARG A 80 -8.44 -2.90 -5.59
CA ARG A 80 -9.36 -2.85 -6.74
C ARG A 80 -8.78 -3.62 -7.93
N ALA A 81 -9.63 -4.38 -8.62
CA ALA A 81 -9.24 -5.09 -9.84
C ALA A 81 -10.34 -4.99 -10.91
N ARG A 82 -9.94 -5.08 -12.19
CA ARG A 82 -10.84 -4.98 -13.34
C ARG A 82 -11.74 -6.20 -13.51
N GLN A 83 -12.66 -6.39 -12.55
CA GLN A 83 -13.64 -7.48 -12.59
C GLN A 83 -15.02 -7.01 -12.13
N GLY A 84 -16.06 -7.76 -12.47
CA GLY A 84 -17.41 -7.43 -12.07
C GLY A 84 -17.85 -6.02 -12.56
N TRP A 85 -18.29 -5.18 -11.65
CA TRP A 85 -18.63 -3.78 -11.92
C TRP A 85 -17.40 -2.94 -12.23
N ASP A 86 -16.26 -3.27 -11.65
CA ASP A 86 -14.99 -2.54 -11.79
C ASP A 86 -14.21 -2.85 -13.07
N ARG A 87 -14.74 -3.72 -13.97
CA ARG A 87 -14.03 -4.20 -15.16
C ARG A 87 -13.55 -3.12 -16.14
N TYR A 88 -14.13 -1.95 -16.10
CA TYR A 88 -13.77 -0.80 -16.95
C TYR A 88 -13.04 0.31 -16.18
N MET A 89 -12.51 0.04 -14.99
CA MET A 89 -11.70 1.01 -14.27
C MET A 89 -10.43 1.39 -15.04
N PRO A 90 -9.91 2.60 -14.82
CA PRO A 90 -8.64 3.04 -15.43
C PRO A 90 -7.44 2.16 -15.06
N ALA A 91 -7.37 1.65 -13.84
CA ALA A 91 -6.27 0.83 -13.34
C ALA A 91 -6.72 -0.23 -12.36
N GLU A 92 -5.77 -1.13 -11.99
CA GLU A 92 -5.87 -2.09 -10.90
C GLU A 92 -4.83 -1.77 -9.85
N GLY A 93 -5.13 -2.03 -8.59
CA GLY A 93 -4.22 -1.78 -7.48
C GLY A 93 -4.91 -1.38 -6.19
N MET A 94 -4.11 -1.00 -5.21
CA MET A 94 -4.64 -0.48 -3.96
C MET A 94 -5.07 0.99 -4.13
N MET A 95 -6.33 1.26 -3.90
CA MET A 95 -6.85 2.61 -3.78
C MET A 95 -6.66 3.09 -2.35
N ILE A 96 -5.98 4.20 -2.16
CA ILE A 96 -5.82 4.86 -0.87
C ILE A 96 -6.65 6.13 -0.89
N THR A 97 -7.73 6.14 -0.12
CA THR A 97 -8.64 7.29 -0.01
C THR A 97 -8.32 8.09 1.24
N HIS A 98 -8.15 9.40 1.11
CA HIS A 98 -8.02 10.35 2.22
C HIS A 98 -9.39 10.95 2.54
N VAL A 99 -9.86 10.78 3.75
CA VAL A 99 -11.10 11.34 4.25
C VAL A 99 -10.80 12.40 5.31
N THR A 100 -11.34 13.59 5.11
CA THR A 100 -11.36 14.69 6.08
C THR A 100 -12.84 15.01 6.33
N TYR A 101 -13.44 14.25 7.26
CA TYR A 101 -14.88 14.26 7.48
C TYR A 101 -15.36 15.54 8.17
N ASP A 102 -16.35 16.16 7.56
CA ASP A 102 -17.08 17.32 8.10
C ASP A 102 -18.57 17.12 7.87
N PRO A 103 -19.38 16.85 8.90
CA PRO A 103 -20.79 16.53 8.75
C PRO A 103 -21.57 17.61 7.99
N GLN A 104 -21.24 18.88 8.16
CA GLN A 104 -21.93 19.97 7.46
C GLN A 104 -21.67 19.92 5.95
N LYS A 105 -20.45 19.57 5.54
CA LYS A 105 -20.11 19.41 4.11
C LYS A 105 -20.81 18.19 3.50
N TRP A 106 -20.94 17.12 4.27
CA TRP A 106 -21.67 15.92 3.82
C TRP A 106 -23.17 16.18 3.67
N GLU A 107 -23.78 16.81 4.67
CA GLU A 107 -25.20 17.17 4.65
C GLU A 107 -25.55 18.16 3.51
N SER A 108 -24.66 19.10 3.22
CA SER A 108 -24.87 20.11 2.17
C SER A 108 -24.40 19.69 0.78
N ASN A 109 -23.94 18.43 0.61
CA ASN A 109 -23.34 17.94 -0.63
C ASN A 109 -22.21 18.82 -1.16
N SER A 110 -21.34 19.31 -0.26
CA SER A 110 -20.23 20.22 -0.57
C SER A 110 -18.86 19.67 -0.18
N VAL A 111 -18.73 18.33 -0.11
CA VAL A 111 -17.56 17.59 0.38
C VAL A 111 -16.26 18.05 -0.29
N ASN A 112 -16.29 18.25 -1.62
CA ASN A 112 -15.10 18.55 -2.42
C ASN A 112 -15.21 19.91 -3.15
N ASN A 113 -15.99 20.84 -2.63
CA ASN A 113 -16.16 22.19 -3.23
C ASN A 113 -15.04 23.18 -2.84
N TYR A 114 -14.07 22.75 -2.04
CA TYR A 114 -13.00 23.57 -1.48
C TYR A 114 -11.62 22.99 -1.80
N SER A 115 -10.58 23.82 -1.73
CA SER A 115 -9.19 23.39 -1.96
C SER A 115 -8.74 22.26 -1.00
N THR A 116 -9.23 22.28 0.23
CA THR A 116 -9.12 21.13 1.13
C THR A 116 -10.30 20.20 0.87
N GLN A 117 -10.07 19.16 0.12
CA GLN A 117 -11.09 18.18 -0.24
C GLN A 117 -11.44 17.31 0.97
N GLY A 118 -12.74 17.05 1.17
CA GLY A 118 -13.22 16.22 2.26
C GLY A 118 -13.02 14.74 2.00
N MET A 119 -12.99 14.33 0.73
CA MET A 119 -12.73 12.96 0.31
C MET A 119 -12.06 12.95 -1.06
N THR A 120 -10.85 12.42 -1.15
CA THR A 120 -10.10 12.27 -2.40
C THR A 120 -9.16 11.09 -2.31
N ILE A 121 -8.67 10.62 -3.46
CA ILE A 121 -7.61 9.60 -3.46
C ILE A 121 -6.24 10.23 -3.15
N ILE A 122 -5.30 9.40 -2.72
CA ILE A 122 -3.86 9.72 -2.70
C ILE A 122 -3.25 8.97 -3.88
N PRO A 123 -3.01 9.66 -5.03
CA PRO A 123 -2.59 8.99 -6.24
C PRO A 123 -1.12 8.59 -6.19
N ALA A 124 -0.80 7.37 -6.64
CA ALA A 124 0.56 6.85 -6.61
C ALA A 124 1.53 7.64 -7.51
N ASP A 125 1.05 8.27 -8.57
CA ASP A 125 1.84 9.13 -9.44
C ASP A 125 1.95 10.59 -8.95
N ASN A 126 1.30 10.91 -7.83
CA ASN A 126 1.24 12.26 -7.25
C ASN A 126 0.63 13.31 -8.20
N ASN A 127 -0.37 12.93 -8.99
CA ASN A 127 -1.01 13.81 -9.97
C ASN A 127 -2.54 13.83 -9.81
N LEU A 128 -3.10 14.92 -9.31
CA LEU A 128 -4.54 15.17 -9.23
C LEU A 128 -5.02 16.25 -10.23
N ASP A 129 -4.17 16.67 -11.15
CA ASP A 129 -4.49 17.76 -12.09
C ASP A 129 -5.17 17.23 -13.37
N ASN A 130 -4.93 15.99 -13.73
CA ASN A 130 -5.45 15.38 -14.95
C ASN A 130 -6.41 14.23 -14.64
N LYS A 131 -7.61 14.31 -15.18
CA LYS A 131 -8.69 13.34 -15.00
C LYS A 131 -8.97 12.52 -16.28
N SER A 132 -8.06 12.53 -17.26
CA SER A 132 -8.21 11.65 -18.41
C SER A 132 -8.04 10.18 -17.96
N TYR A 133 -8.72 9.27 -18.64
CA TYR A 133 -8.66 7.85 -18.33
C TYR A 133 -7.21 7.31 -18.28
N ASP A 134 -6.36 7.77 -19.18
CA ASP A 134 -4.94 7.37 -19.23
C ASP A 134 -4.14 7.94 -18.05
N ALA A 135 -4.45 9.15 -17.59
CA ALA A 135 -3.81 9.74 -16.43
C ALA A 135 -4.22 9.05 -15.14
N LEU A 136 -5.51 8.71 -15.00
CA LEU A 136 -6.02 7.98 -13.84
C LEU A 136 -5.39 6.57 -13.69
N ALA A 137 -4.75 6.05 -14.73
CA ALA A 137 -4.03 4.78 -14.65
C ALA A 137 -2.86 4.81 -13.67
N GLY A 138 -2.35 6.00 -13.31
CA GLY A 138 -1.28 6.19 -12.33
C GLY A 138 -1.73 6.35 -10.88
N ASP A 139 -3.04 6.38 -10.61
CA ASP A 139 -3.58 6.72 -9.30
C ASP A 139 -3.45 5.60 -8.27
N LEU A 140 -3.58 4.34 -8.71
CA LEU A 140 -3.58 3.18 -7.80
C LEU A 140 -2.17 2.67 -7.52
N TRP A 141 -1.97 2.20 -6.30
CA TRP A 141 -0.70 1.71 -5.78
C TRP A 141 -0.50 0.21 -6.01
N PRO A 142 0.77 -0.24 -6.26
CA PRO A 142 1.96 0.57 -6.57
C PRO A 142 1.96 1.08 -8.03
N TYR A 143 2.72 2.13 -8.30
CA TYR A 143 2.86 2.64 -9.67
C TYR A 143 4.29 3.11 -9.95
N ASN A 144 4.88 2.66 -11.08
CA ASN A 144 6.22 3.06 -11.56
C ASN A 144 7.33 3.04 -10.49
N GLY A 145 7.34 2.00 -9.63
CA GLY A 145 8.31 1.86 -8.55
C GLY A 145 7.97 2.66 -7.29
N ASN A 146 6.87 3.40 -7.28
CA ASN A 146 6.35 4.04 -6.08
C ASN A 146 5.46 3.04 -5.34
N ASP A 147 5.98 2.47 -4.27
CA ASP A 147 5.39 1.41 -3.46
C ASP A 147 5.30 1.75 -1.97
N ALA A 148 5.42 3.05 -1.63
CA ALA A 148 5.38 3.49 -0.25
C ALA A 148 4.68 4.84 -0.08
N LEU A 149 3.75 4.91 0.88
CA LEU A 149 3.13 6.14 1.36
C LEU A 149 3.61 6.41 2.79
N THR A 150 4.51 7.37 2.92
CA THR A 150 5.14 7.79 4.17
C THR A 150 5.10 9.30 4.34
N ASP A 151 5.56 9.81 5.46
CA ASP A 151 5.65 11.26 5.71
C ASP A 151 6.60 11.97 4.72
N ASP A 152 7.58 11.25 4.17
CA ASP A 152 8.62 11.78 3.30
C ASP A 152 8.54 11.26 1.85
N SER A 153 7.59 10.38 1.53
CA SER A 153 7.36 9.91 0.16
C SER A 153 6.73 10.99 -0.72
N ARG A 154 6.59 10.69 -2.01
CA ARG A 154 5.89 11.55 -2.95
C ARG A 154 4.85 10.74 -3.75
N PRO A 155 3.53 10.95 -3.45
CA PRO A 155 2.94 11.88 -2.47
C PRO A 155 3.34 11.55 -1.03
N ALA A 156 3.30 12.55 -0.17
CA ALA A 156 3.53 12.37 1.25
C ALA A 156 2.20 12.08 2.00
N ALA A 157 2.29 11.34 3.10
CA ALA A 157 1.15 11.06 3.98
C ALA A 157 0.77 12.30 4.80
N VAL A 158 -0.03 13.19 4.21
CA VAL A 158 -0.40 14.50 4.80
C VAL A 158 -1.74 14.46 5.53
N LEU A 159 -1.89 15.36 6.51
CA LEU A 159 -3.14 15.61 7.23
C LEU A 159 -3.59 17.06 7.04
N ASN A 160 -4.89 17.26 6.98
CA ASN A 160 -5.55 18.55 6.82
C ASN A 160 -5.97 19.17 8.16
N LEU A 161 -6.32 18.33 9.14
CA LEU A 161 -6.85 18.75 10.44
C LEU A 161 -5.77 18.76 11.54
N GLY A 162 -5.94 19.68 12.47
CA GLY A 162 -5.06 19.78 13.65
C GLY A 162 -3.71 20.43 13.34
N SER A 163 -2.80 20.35 14.32
CA SER A 163 -1.43 20.88 14.23
C SER A 163 -0.45 19.90 13.60
N GLN A 164 -0.71 18.60 13.73
CA GLN A 164 0.07 17.56 13.09
C GLN A 164 -0.29 17.53 11.59
N ARG A 165 0.71 17.69 10.75
CA ARG A 165 0.52 17.74 9.29
C ARG A 165 0.93 16.46 8.58
N ARG A 166 1.42 15.47 9.31
CA ARG A 166 1.90 14.19 8.81
C ARG A 166 1.20 13.05 9.53
N MET A 167 0.91 11.98 8.81
CA MET A 167 0.22 10.82 9.36
C MET A 167 1.05 10.09 10.41
N GLY A 168 2.38 10.04 10.23
CA GLY A 168 3.29 9.34 11.15
C GLY A 168 3.10 7.81 11.15
N LYS A 169 2.43 7.28 10.15
CA LYS A 169 2.06 5.85 10.04
C LYS A 169 2.41 5.34 8.65
N PRO A 170 3.68 4.98 8.41
CA PRO A 170 4.15 4.55 7.10
C PRO A 170 3.45 3.28 6.62
N ILE A 171 3.05 3.30 5.36
CA ILE A 171 2.53 2.17 4.59
C ILE A 171 3.57 1.89 3.53
N THR A 172 4.18 0.71 3.54
CA THR A 172 5.35 0.41 2.70
C THR A 172 5.22 -0.96 2.03
N GLU A 173 6.05 -1.19 1.00
CA GLU A 173 6.05 -2.43 0.22
C GLU A 173 4.67 -2.78 -0.32
N LEU A 174 3.96 -1.76 -0.83
CA LEU A 174 2.70 -1.97 -1.52
C LEU A 174 2.94 -2.82 -2.76
N THR A 175 2.33 -3.98 -2.83
CA THR A 175 2.59 -4.99 -3.86
C THR A 175 1.30 -5.60 -4.36
N LEU A 176 1.16 -5.76 -5.68
CA LEU A 176 0.13 -6.61 -6.28
C LEU A 176 0.68 -8.03 -6.41
N ASN A 177 -0.03 -8.99 -5.84
CA ASN A 177 0.36 -10.38 -5.87
C ASN A 177 -0.18 -11.08 -7.14
N PRO A 178 0.48 -12.15 -7.61
CA PRO A 178 0.06 -12.87 -8.82
C PRO A 178 -1.34 -13.48 -8.75
N ASP A 179 -1.88 -13.69 -7.54
CA ASP A 179 -3.23 -14.22 -7.29
C ASP A 179 -4.32 -13.13 -7.29
N GLY A 180 -3.95 -11.88 -7.56
CA GLY A 180 -4.83 -10.72 -7.58
C GLY A 180 -5.02 -10.06 -6.22
N THR A 181 -4.51 -10.64 -5.13
CA THR A 181 -4.49 -9.95 -3.83
C THR A 181 -3.47 -8.82 -3.84
N ALA A 182 -3.56 -7.91 -2.87
CA ALA A 182 -2.58 -6.85 -2.68
C ALA A 182 -2.05 -6.86 -1.25
N SER A 183 -0.77 -6.60 -1.07
CA SER A 183 -0.12 -6.65 0.24
C SER A 183 0.64 -5.36 0.54
N PHE A 184 0.73 -5.01 1.83
CA PHE A 184 1.54 -3.90 2.32
C PHE A 184 1.96 -4.13 3.78
N TRP A 185 3.03 -3.46 4.21
CA TRP A 185 3.38 -3.33 5.62
C TRP A 185 2.78 -2.05 6.21
N TYR A 186 2.20 -2.18 7.39
CA TYR A 186 1.76 -1.04 8.19
C TYR A 186 2.72 -0.81 9.36
N VAL A 187 3.29 0.40 9.42
CA VAL A 187 4.27 0.81 10.44
C VAL A 187 5.31 -0.30 10.66
N ARG A 188 6.00 -0.67 9.58
CA ARG A 188 7.03 -1.71 9.66
C ARG A 188 8.11 -1.27 10.62
N GLY A 189 8.35 -2.05 11.66
CA GLY A 189 9.46 -1.85 12.58
C GLY A 189 10.80 -1.90 11.85
N GLU A 190 11.85 -1.36 12.47
CA GLU A 190 13.20 -1.52 11.93
C GLU A 190 13.47 -3.01 11.73
N LEU A 191 13.94 -3.36 10.53
CA LEU A 191 14.46 -4.70 10.30
C LEU A 191 15.61 -4.93 11.28
N PRO A 192 15.69 -6.10 11.93
CA PRO A 192 16.85 -6.42 12.73
C PRO A 192 18.11 -6.20 11.90
N LYS A 193 19.05 -5.41 12.42
CA LYS A 193 20.33 -5.19 11.75
C LYS A 193 21.07 -6.53 11.74
N ILE A 194 21.12 -7.15 10.58
CA ILE A 194 21.89 -8.38 10.39
C ILE A 194 23.36 -7.96 10.35
N SER A 195 24.16 -8.42 11.30
CA SER A 195 25.60 -8.22 11.24
C SER A 195 26.22 -9.03 10.11
N THR A 196 27.26 -8.50 9.49
CA THR A 196 28.00 -9.28 8.48
C THR A 196 28.56 -10.52 9.15
N PRO A 197 28.25 -11.73 8.66
CA PRO A 197 28.74 -12.96 9.26
C PRO A 197 30.29 -12.97 9.23
N GLN A 198 30.88 -13.37 10.36
CA GLN A 198 32.32 -13.48 10.48
C GLN A 198 32.70 -14.97 10.46
N ILE A 199 33.66 -15.35 9.63
CA ILE A 199 34.20 -16.71 9.67
C ILE A 199 34.96 -16.88 10.98
N THR A 200 34.52 -17.84 11.81
CA THR A 200 35.08 -18.14 13.13
C THR A 200 36.12 -19.24 13.08
N SER A 201 36.01 -20.20 12.17
CA SER A 201 37.04 -21.22 11.90
C SER A 201 36.98 -21.72 10.46
N ILE A 202 38.12 -22.21 9.98
CA ILE A 202 38.25 -22.97 8.72
C ILE A 202 39.04 -24.21 9.05
N ASP A 203 38.43 -25.37 8.93
CA ASP A 203 39.04 -26.67 9.19
C ASP A 203 39.26 -27.44 7.88
N HIS A 204 40.48 -27.84 7.62
CA HIS A 204 40.85 -28.65 6.49
C HIS A 204 40.81 -30.13 6.85
N THR A 205 40.07 -30.93 6.12
CA THR A 205 40.02 -32.36 6.26
C THR A 205 40.52 -33.04 4.98
N THR A 206 40.80 -34.34 5.04
CA THR A 206 41.22 -35.13 3.84
C THR A 206 40.15 -35.16 2.75
N ASN A 207 38.87 -34.82 3.10
CA ASN A 207 37.73 -34.92 2.22
C ASN A 207 37.09 -33.56 1.86
N GLY A 208 37.68 -32.43 2.35
CA GLY A 208 37.12 -31.11 2.09
C GLY A 208 37.49 -30.06 3.14
N VAL A 209 36.81 -28.93 3.07
CA VAL A 209 36.98 -27.79 3.95
C VAL A 209 35.67 -27.55 4.67
N THR A 210 35.73 -27.37 5.99
CA THR A 210 34.58 -26.94 6.81
C THR A 210 34.83 -25.54 7.27
N ALA A 211 33.91 -24.60 6.99
CA ALA A 211 33.92 -23.26 7.50
C ALA A 211 32.80 -23.07 8.53
N THR A 212 33.11 -22.45 9.66
CA THR A 212 32.12 -22.04 10.68
C THR A 212 32.08 -20.52 10.75
N TRP A 213 30.92 -19.95 10.88
CA TRP A 213 30.73 -18.49 10.95
C TRP A 213 29.74 -18.09 12.05
N SER A 214 29.75 -16.81 12.39
CA SER A 214 28.79 -16.23 13.32
C SER A 214 27.38 -16.27 12.71
N HIS A 215 26.39 -16.56 13.52
CA HIS A 215 24.98 -16.62 13.14
C HIS A 215 24.16 -15.73 14.07
N GLU A 216 23.17 -15.00 13.49
CA GLU A 216 22.21 -14.22 14.24
C GLU A 216 21.00 -15.12 14.57
N PRO A 217 20.84 -15.54 15.84
CA PRO A 217 19.86 -16.58 16.19
C PRO A 217 18.40 -16.11 16.17
N GLU A 218 18.15 -14.81 16.03
CA GLU A 218 16.79 -14.24 16.12
C GLU A 218 16.15 -13.94 14.76
N CYS A 219 16.82 -14.30 13.65
CA CYS A 219 16.35 -14.01 12.30
C CYS A 219 16.39 -15.27 11.42
N ASP A 220 15.36 -15.46 10.59
CA ASP A 220 15.40 -16.38 9.46
C ASP A 220 16.31 -15.82 8.38
N VAL A 221 17.56 -16.24 8.34
CA VAL A 221 18.58 -15.76 7.41
C VAL A 221 19.03 -16.91 6.53
N THR A 222 19.11 -16.66 5.22
CA THR A 222 19.71 -17.60 4.28
C THR A 222 21.12 -17.10 3.94
N TYR A 223 22.13 -17.95 4.14
CA TYR A 223 23.50 -17.65 3.78
C TYR A 223 23.85 -18.29 2.45
N SER A 224 24.54 -17.55 1.58
CA SER A 224 25.20 -18.10 0.40
C SER A 224 26.71 -18.07 0.59
N VAL A 225 27.38 -19.18 0.26
CA VAL A 225 28.84 -19.30 0.37
C VAL A 225 29.41 -19.42 -1.03
N GLU A 226 30.27 -18.50 -1.41
CA GLU A 226 31.02 -18.55 -2.67
C GLU A 226 32.49 -18.91 -2.39
N VAL A 227 32.96 -20.03 -2.95
CA VAL A 227 34.36 -20.45 -2.88
C VAL A 227 35.04 -20.09 -4.17
N ARG A 228 36.04 -19.20 -4.14
CA ARG A 228 36.84 -18.82 -5.29
C ARG A 228 38.27 -19.30 -5.11
N PRO A 229 38.86 -20.01 -6.09
CA PRO A 229 40.31 -20.29 -6.08
C PRO A 229 41.07 -18.96 -6.19
N HIS A 230 41.96 -18.72 -5.25
CA HIS A 230 42.86 -17.58 -5.31
C HIS A 230 44.27 -18.12 -5.61
N ASN A 231 45.00 -17.50 -6.55
CA ASN A 231 46.37 -17.89 -6.91
C ASN A 231 47.28 -17.94 -5.67
N ASN A 232 47.41 -19.12 -5.07
CA ASN A 232 48.20 -19.51 -3.89
C ASN A 232 47.62 -19.21 -2.46
N LEU A 233 46.37 -18.76 -2.30
CA LEU A 233 45.69 -18.69 -1.00
C LEU A 233 44.20 -18.91 -1.23
N GLU A 234 43.62 -19.87 -0.57
CA GLU A 234 42.16 -20.06 -0.54
C GLU A 234 41.51 -18.92 0.29
N SER A 235 40.70 -18.08 -0.34
CA SER A 235 39.87 -17.11 0.36
C SER A 235 38.40 -17.50 0.27
N LEU A 236 37.76 -17.60 1.41
CA LEU A 236 36.29 -17.74 1.49
C LEU A 236 35.67 -16.36 1.64
N LEU A 237 34.77 -15.99 0.74
CA LEU A 237 33.93 -14.81 0.87
C LEU A 237 32.50 -15.26 1.22
N LEU A 238 32.01 -14.86 2.38
CA LEU A 238 30.60 -15.00 2.74
C LEU A 238 29.84 -13.75 2.32
N LEU A 239 28.78 -13.93 1.54
CA LEU A 239 27.83 -12.88 1.20
C LEU A 239 26.54 -13.17 1.97
N ALA A 240 26.07 -12.21 2.75
CA ALA A 240 24.79 -12.22 3.42
C ALA A 240 23.74 -11.44 2.63
#